data_4f36bed930df0e8d15b0ba518a22ee6b
#
_entry.id   4f36bed930df0e8d15b0ba518a22ee6b
#
_cell.length_a   1.000
_cell.length_b   1.000
_cell.length_c   1.000
_cell.angle_alpha   90.00
_cell.angle_beta   90.00
_cell.angle_gamma   90.00
#
_symmetry.space_group_name_H-M   'P 1'
#
loop_
_entity.id
_entity.type
_entity.pdbx_description
1 polymer ?
#
loop_
_entity_poly.entity_id
_entity_poly.type
_entity_poly.pdbx_seq_one_letter_code
_entity_poly.pdbx_strand_id
1 'polypeptide(L)'
;MQDPGGRRTNPFLGYEFAREDEAQNHAAELDRRFTREELLGLRVYRIRWNGNYVVEATFAAGVRDSRINDARALLGESGVAVHPDDLMDYKRATEGGGLPDWMRRFFGRG
;
A
#
# COMPACT_ATOMS: atom_id res chain seq x y z
N MET A 1 -6.21 28.00 5.31
CA MET A 1 -6.37 27.45 5.34
C MET A 1 -6.89 26.87 5.42
N GLN A 2 -6.60 26.46 5.31
CA GLN A 2 -6.89 25.68 5.35
C GLN A 2 -7.52 25.07 5.59
N ASP A 3 -7.52 24.56 5.39
CA ASP A 3 -8.20 23.93 5.53
C ASP A 3 -8.53 23.52 6.21
N PRO A 4 -8.51 23.62 6.07
CA PRO A 4 -8.82 23.23 6.75
C PRO A 4 -9.10 22.62 7.24
N GLY A 5 -8.75 23.03 7.12
CA GLY A 5 -8.78 22.21 8.16
C GLY A 5 -9.32 20.98 8.19
N GLY A 6 -9.67 20.72 8.76
CA GLY A 6 -10.20 19.44 8.86
C GLY A 6 -10.06 18.58 7.66
N ARG A 7 -9.62 19.08 6.66
CA ARG A 7 -9.52 18.31 5.49
C ARG A 7 -8.23 17.52 5.42
N ARG A 8 -7.99 16.71 6.36
CA ARG A 8 -6.83 15.90 6.33
C ARG A 8 -7.03 14.75 5.38
N THR A 9 -6.11 14.55 4.49
CA THR A 9 -6.14 13.37 3.65
C THR A 9 -5.28 12.30 4.29
N ASN A 10 -5.67 11.06 4.15
CA ASN A 10 -4.89 9.95 4.66
C ASN A 10 -3.69 9.73 3.72
N PRO A 11 -2.47 9.75 4.26
CA PRO A 11 -1.30 9.49 3.42
C PRO A 11 -1.36 8.06 2.89
N PHE A 12 -0.87 7.89 1.66
CA PHE A 12 -0.75 6.52 1.18
C PHE A 12 0.47 6.37 0.31
N LEU A 13 0.94 5.13 0.21
CA LEU A 13 2.13 4.76 -0.53
C LEU A 13 1.80 3.64 -1.47
N GLY A 14 2.47 3.62 -2.61
CA GLY A 14 2.40 2.51 -3.53
C GLY A 14 3.79 2.16 -3.99
N TYR A 15 4.13 0.88 -3.95
CA TYR A 15 5.42 0.38 -4.40
C TYR A 15 5.21 -0.83 -5.27
N GLU A 16 5.97 -0.88 -6.37
CA GLU A 16 5.87 -1.96 -7.34
C GLU A 16 7.01 -2.95 -7.12
N PHE A 17 6.68 -4.23 -7.13
CA PHE A 17 7.63 -5.33 -6.93
C PHE A 17 7.56 -6.27 -8.12
N ALA A 18 8.70 -6.82 -8.49
CA ALA A 18 8.75 -7.77 -9.60
C ALA A 18 8.23 -9.15 -9.21
N ARG A 19 8.26 -9.48 -7.92
CA ARG A 19 7.92 -10.82 -7.44
C ARG A 19 6.82 -10.77 -6.41
N GLU A 20 5.92 -11.73 -6.48
CA GLU A 20 4.81 -11.81 -5.56
C GLU A 20 5.27 -12.03 -4.12
N ASP A 21 6.24 -12.91 -3.93
CA ASP A 21 6.72 -13.22 -2.59
C ASP A 21 7.34 -11.99 -1.92
N GLU A 22 8.05 -11.18 -2.67
CA GLU A 22 8.61 -9.95 -2.14
C GLU A 22 7.51 -8.98 -1.73
N ALA A 23 6.50 -8.82 -2.59
CA ALA A 23 5.39 -7.94 -2.30
C ALA A 23 4.65 -8.39 -1.04
N GLN A 24 4.37 -9.68 -0.95
CA GLN A 24 3.68 -10.23 0.21
C GLN A 24 4.49 -10.07 1.49
N ASN A 25 5.79 -10.35 1.41
CA ASN A 25 6.64 -10.28 2.58
C ASN A 25 6.75 -8.85 3.10
N HIS A 26 6.87 -7.89 2.21
CA HIS A 26 6.94 -6.48 2.62
C HIS A 26 5.62 -5.98 3.16
N ALA A 27 4.51 -6.42 2.56
CA ALA A 27 3.18 -6.07 3.08
C ALA A 27 2.98 -6.66 4.47
N ALA A 28 3.37 -7.91 4.67
CA ALA A 28 3.25 -8.55 5.97
C ALA A 28 4.11 -7.84 7.02
N GLU A 29 5.28 -7.38 6.61
CA GLU A 29 6.15 -6.65 7.52
C GLU A 29 5.54 -5.32 7.94
N LEU A 30 4.91 -4.61 7.01
CA LEU A 30 4.18 -3.40 7.34
C LEU A 30 3.07 -3.68 8.35
N ASP A 31 2.32 -4.74 8.09
CA ASP A 31 1.21 -5.11 8.96
C ASP A 31 1.70 -5.41 10.37
N ARG A 32 2.90 -5.95 10.50
CA ARG A 32 3.50 -6.26 11.78
C ARG A 32 4.01 -5.03 12.51
N ARG A 33 4.55 -4.07 11.78
CA ARG A 33 5.22 -2.91 12.37
C ARG A 33 4.29 -1.76 12.72
N PHE A 34 3.11 -1.75 12.12
CA PHE A 34 2.16 -0.66 12.32
C PHE A 34 0.90 -1.19 12.97
N THR A 35 0.30 -0.39 13.84
CA THR A 35 -0.95 -0.77 14.47
C THR A 35 -2.10 -0.55 13.49
N ARG A 36 -3.26 -1.10 13.85
CA ARG A 36 -4.45 -0.91 13.04
C ARG A 36 -4.92 0.53 13.02
N GLU A 37 -4.63 1.25 14.10
CA GLU A 37 -4.94 2.66 14.14
C GLU A 37 -4.07 3.46 13.21
N GLU A 38 -2.86 2.99 12.96
CA GLU A 38 -1.93 3.68 12.06
C GLU A 38 -2.12 3.27 10.60
N LEU A 39 -2.22 1.98 10.34
CA LEU A 39 -2.30 1.45 8.99
C LEU A 39 -3.75 1.05 8.72
N LEU A 40 -4.45 1.93 8.03
CA LEU A 40 -5.88 1.76 7.81
C LEU A 40 -6.20 0.82 6.67
N GLY A 41 -5.32 0.73 5.69
CA GLY A 41 -5.56 -0.12 4.55
C GLY A 41 -4.25 -0.66 4.02
N LEU A 42 -4.27 -1.89 3.55
CA LEU A 42 -3.10 -2.54 2.99
C LEU A 42 -3.58 -3.49 1.91
N ARG A 43 -3.11 -3.29 0.71
CA ARG A 43 -3.55 -4.09 -0.43
C ARG A 43 -2.36 -4.49 -1.26
N VAL A 44 -2.42 -5.69 -1.81
CA VAL A 44 -1.45 -6.15 -2.78
C VAL A 44 -2.22 -6.61 -3.98
N TYR A 45 -1.84 -6.14 -5.16
CA TYR A 45 -2.51 -6.57 -6.37
C TYR A 45 -1.53 -6.70 -7.52
N ARG A 46 -1.91 -7.51 -8.49
CA ARG A 46 -1.07 -7.79 -9.63
C ARG A 46 -1.40 -6.83 -10.77
N ILE A 47 -0.36 -6.32 -11.40
CA ILE A 47 -0.52 -5.45 -12.57
C ILE A 47 -0.67 -6.33 -13.79
N ARG A 48 -1.71 -6.09 -14.57
CA ARG A 48 -2.01 -6.95 -15.71
C ARG A 48 -0.98 -6.93 -16.82
N TRP A 49 -0.51 -5.76 -17.16
CA TRP A 49 0.30 -5.65 -18.36
C TRP A 49 1.75 -6.10 -18.19
N ASN A 50 2.28 -6.11 -16.99
CA ASN A 50 3.67 -6.53 -16.81
C ASN A 50 3.85 -7.65 -15.80
N GLY A 51 2.78 -8.04 -15.14
CA GLY A 51 2.84 -9.13 -14.18
C GLY A 51 3.50 -8.79 -12.86
N ASN A 52 3.86 -7.55 -12.65
CA ASN A 52 4.43 -7.12 -11.37
C ASN A 52 3.33 -6.93 -10.33
N TYR A 53 3.72 -6.67 -9.10
CA TYR A 53 2.80 -6.56 -7.99
C TYR A 53 2.96 -5.20 -7.31
N VAL A 54 1.86 -4.64 -6.86
CA VAL A 54 1.86 -3.36 -6.13
C VAL A 54 1.43 -3.60 -4.71
N VAL A 55 2.19 -3.06 -3.77
CA VAL A 55 1.77 -2.95 -2.37
C VAL A 55 1.30 -1.53 -2.15
N GLU A 56 0.05 -1.38 -1.72
CA GLU A 56 -0.56 -0.08 -1.47
C GLU A 56 -0.92 -0.01 0.00
N ALA A 57 -0.44 1.02 0.68
CA ALA A 57 -0.68 1.19 2.10
C ALA A 57 -1.30 2.55 2.35
N THR A 58 -2.36 2.60 3.15
CA THR A 58 -3.04 3.83 3.52
C THR A 58 -2.91 4.02 5.02
N PHE A 59 -2.45 5.19 5.44
CA PHE A 59 -2.20 5.47 6.84
C PHE A 59 -3.21 6.47 7.38
N ALA A 60 -3.41 6.45 8.69
CA ALA A 60 -4.26 7.42 9.34
C ALA A 60 -3.62 8.82 9.23
N ALA A 61 -4.44 9.83 9.17
CA ALA A 61 -3.98 11.21 8.95
C ALA A 61 -3.05 11.69 10.06
N GLY A 62 -3.14 11.13 11.25
CA GLY A 62 -2.31 11.55 12.38
C GLY A 62 -0.98 10.85 12.50
N VAL A 63 -0.65 9.94 11.58
CA VAL A 63 0.62 9.23 11.65
C VAL A 63 1.75 10.18 11.31
N ARG A 64 2.81 10.15 12.12
CA ARG A 64 3.94 11.06 11.94
C ARG A 64 4.68 10.78 10.65
N ASP A 65 5.27 11.83 10.11
CA ASP A 65 6.07 11.70 8.89
C ASP A 65 7.21 10.71 9.05
N SER A 66 7.82 10.66 10.23
CA SER A 66 8.91 9.71 10.45
C SER A 66 8.45 8.27 10.31
N ARG A 67 7.24 7.97 10.76
CA ARG A 67 6.68 6.63 10.62
C ARG A 67 6.39 6.32 9.15
N ILE A 68 5.87 7.31 8.42
CA ILE A 68 5.63 7.12 6.99
C ILE A 68 6.95 6.88 6.26
N ASN A 69 8.00 7.61 6.65
CA ASN A 69 9.31 7.42 6.05
C ASN A 69 9.90 6.04 6.37
N ASP A 70 9.60 5.50 7.55
CA ASP A 70 9.99 4.12 7.88
C ASP A 70 9.33 3.14 6.92
N ALA A 71 8.06 3.36 6.62
CA ALA A 71 7.34 2.52 5.67
C ALA A 71 7.94 2.63 4.27
N ARG A 72 8.30 3.85 3.87
CA ARG A 72 8.94 4.05 2.57
C ARG A 72 10.27 3.32 2.48
N ALA A 73 11.05 3.38 3.54
CA ALA A 73 12.33 2.70 3.56
C ALA A 73 12.16 1.19 3.46
N LEU A 74 11.19 0.68 4.19
CA LEU A 74 10.91 -0.75 4.15
C LEU A 74 10.50 -1.21 2.76
N LEU A 75 9.51 -0.55 2.17
CA LEU A 75 9.01 -0.94 0.86
C LEU A 75 10.05 -0.71 -0.23
N GLY A 76 10.86 0.31 -0.06
CA GLY A 76 11.89 0.66 -1.04
C GLY A 76 13.10 -0.26 -1.04
N GLU A 77 13.18 -1.20 -0.10
CA GLU A 77 14.28 -2.18 -0.10
C GLU A 77 14.29 -3.00 -1.39
N SER A 78 13.11 -3.37 -1.86
CA SER A 78 13.00 -4.19 -3.08
C SER A 78 11.98 -3.62 -4.05
N GLY A 79 11.17 -2.68 -3.62
CA GLY A 79 10.13 -2.11 -4.46
C GLY A 79 10.54 -0.77 -5.03
N VAL A 80 9.81 -0.35 -6.05
CA VAL A 80 10.01 0.94 -6.70
C VAL A 80 8.76 1.79 -6.43
N ALA A 81 8.97 3.01 -5.96
CA ALA A 81 7.85 3.88 -5.64
C ALA A 81 7.00 4.16 -6.88
N VAL A 82 5.69 4.13 -6.70
CA VAL A 82 4.73 4.41 -7.77
C VAL A 82 4.04 5.72 -7.44
N HIS A 83 4.02 6.64 -8.37
CA HIS A 83 3.34 7.91 -8.18
C HIS A 83 1.84 7.67 -7.99
N PRO A 84 1.18 8.44 -7.12
CA PRO A 84 -0.26 8.24 -6.88
C PRO A 84 -1.13 8.26 -8.14
N ASP A 85 -0.78 9.10 -9.10
CA ASP A 85 -1.55 9.17 -10.35
C ASP A 85 -1.45 7.85 -11.13
N ASP A 86 -0.29 7.23 -11.09
CA ASP A 86 -0.07 5.96 -11.77
C ASP A 86 -0.82 4.84 -11.07
N LEU A 87 -0.98 4.94 -9.75
CA LEU A 87 -1.74 3.94 -9.00
C LEU A 87 -3.19 3.87 -9.46
N MET A 88 -3.76 4.99 -9.84
CA MET A 88 -5.12 4.98 -10.35
C MET A 88 -5.23 4.14 -11.62
N ASP A 89 -4.25 4.28 -12.50
CA ASP A 89 -4.23 3.51 -13.73
C ASP A 89 -4.01 2.03 -13.46
N TYR A 90 -3.14 1.72 -12.51
CA TYR A 90 -2.87 0.35 -12.12
C TYR A 90 -4.13 -0.31 -11.57
N LYS A 91 -4.84 0.38 -10.71
CA LYS A 91 -6.07 -0.14 -10.15
C LYS A 91 -7.11 -0.41 -11.22
N ARG A 92 -7.23 0.50 -12.16
CA ARG A 92 -8.18 0.35 -13.24
C ARG A 92 -7.88 -0.89 -14.06
N ALA A 93 -6.61 -1.12 -14.31
CA ALA A 93 -6.19 -2.26 -15.11
C ALA A 93 -6.47 -3.60 -14.42
N THR A 94 -6.53 -3.60 -13.09
CA THR A 94 -6.71 -4.84 -12.33
C THR A 94 -8.10 -5.01 -11.77
N GLU A 95 -8.94 -4.03 -11.97
CA GLU A 95 -10.24 -3.96 -11.31
C GLU A 95 -11.12 -5.17 -11.56
N GLY A 96 -11.13 -5.66 -12.76
CA GLY A 96 -11.96 -6.80 -13.10
C GLY A 96 -11.50 -8.11 -12.49
N GLY A 97 -10.30 -8.17 -11.98
CA GLY A 97 -9.74 -9.40 -11.44
C GLY A 97 -10.13 -9.72 -10.02
N GLY A 98 -10.63 -8.73 -9.29
CA GLY A 98 -10.94 -8.94 -7.88
C GLY A 98 -9.71 -9.13 -7.04
N LEU A 99 -9.93 -9.47 -5.79
CA LEU A 99 -8.82 -9.68 -4.86
C LEU A 99 -8.45 -11.14 -4.83
N PRO A 100 -7.15 -11.44 -4.90
CA PRO A 100 -6.69 -12.82 -4.72
C PRO A 100 -7.04 -13.34 -3.33
N ASP A 101 -7.18 -14.64 -3.20
CA ASP A 101 -7.51 -15.25 -1.92
C ASP A 101 -6.50 -14.93 -0.84
N TRP A 102 -5.21 -14.99 -1.17
CA TRP A 102 -4.18 -14.72 -0.18
C TRP A 102 -4.29 -13.29 0.36
N MET A 103 -4.71 -12.37 -0.48
CA MET A 103 -4.88 -10.99 -0.05
C MET A 103 -6.08 -10.87 0.87
N ARG A 104 -7.14 -11.60 0.60
CA ARG A 104 -8.29 -11.63 1.50
C ARG A 104 -7.91 -12.17 2.86
N ARG A 105 -7.14 -13.25 2.89
CA ARG A 105 -6.66 -13.80 4.15
C ARG A 105 -5.84 -12.79 4.92
N PHE A 106 -5.03 -12.05 4.19
CA PHE A 106 -4.14 -11.06 4.78
C PHE A 106 -4.94 -9.99 5.51
N PHE A 107 -5.98 -9.47 4.88
CA PHE A 107 -6.82 -8.46 5.51
C PHE A 107 -7.83 -9.07 6.47
N GLY A 108 -8.25 -10.28 6.19
CA GLY A 108 -9.30 -10.93 6.98
C GLY A 108 -8.86 -11.31 8.37
N ARG A 109 -7.55 -11.33 8.60
CA ARG A 109 -7.02 -11.61 9.91
C ARG A 109 -7.39 -10.53 10.89
N GLY A 110 -7.88 -9.49 10.43
CA GLY A 110 -8.20 -8.34 11.20
C GLY A 110 -9.02 -8.56 12.42
#